data_6b57d741d1d0a79ebf09006a8f869ac5
#
_entry.id   6b57d741d1d0a79ebf09006a8f869ac5
#
_cell.length_a   1.000
_cell.length_b   1.000
_cell.length_c   1.000
_cell.angle_alpha   90.00
_cell.angle_beta   90.00
_cell.angle_gamma   90.00
#
_symmetry.space_group_name_H-M   'P 1'
#
loop_
_entity.id
_entity.type
_entity.pdbx_description
1 polymer ?
#
loop_
_entity_poly.entity_id
_entity_poly.type
_entity_poly.pdbx_seq_one_letter_code
_entity_poly.pdbx_strand_id
1 'polypeptide(L)'
;MTINTVSSKTLKAILKCLATTPEKLTPEDAATGLRAIINGEANDAQLAGFITALQLRGMGMRPDMLAALAAETQRHALVPKLEPSQTEMVVDIVGTGGDGWNTFNISTTSSLVAAAAGLQVAKHGSRSSSSNCGSADLLESLGCDLNAIGPDNVAELLRRHRFCFLFSSTFHPSMRYLAQTRRELGFPTPFNVLGPLINPVQPDRAVVGVHSQPLGPVMAEALRSLGRRNYAVVCGDENLDEISIAGSTQVWHIDDSGHIDHYTIHPDNFGVPTHPLSAAAGSTLEDNQATLQRLLNNTLKPSDVAIRDFVLVNTGFLLFVSGMARTMKQGAEIARLTLESGKVKDLFDSFARSTREFNTATG
;
A
#
# COMPACT_ATOMS: atom_id res chain seq x y z
N MET A 1 -29.94 -23.52 -22.48
CA MET A 1 -29.32 -22.23 -22.16
C MET A 1 -27.97 -22.15 -22.86
N THR A 2 -27.91 -21.42 -23.96
CA THR A 2 -26.69 -21.24 -24.77
C THR A 2 -25.79 -20.30 -24.02
N ILE A 3 -24.68 -20.81 -23.46
CA ILE A 3 -23.62 -19.98 -22.91
C ILE A 3 -22.98 -19.26 -24.08
N ASN A 4 -23.29 -17.98 -24.24
CA ASN A 4 -22.56 -17.08 -25.14
C ASN A 4 -21.12 -16.97 -24.61
N THR A 5 -20.22 -17.80 -25.11
CA THR A 5 -18.79 -17.60 -24.97
C THR A 5 -18.42 -16.34 -25.76
N VAL A 6 -18.37 -15.21 -25.06
CA VAL A 6 -17.74 -14.01 -25.60
C VAL A 6 -16.29 -14.39 -25.90
N SER A 7 -15.96 -14.53 -27.19
CA SER A 7 -14.58 -14.81 -27.63
C SER A 7 -13.67 -13.73 -27.07
N SER A 8 -12.78 -14.07 -26.15
CA SER A 8 -11.81 -13.13 -25.60
C SER A 8 -10.92 -12.62 -26.72
N LYS A 9 -10.70 -11.30 -26.82
CA LYS A 9 -9.80 -10.71 -27.81
C LYS A 9 -8.37 -11.21 -27.58
N THR A 10 -7.67 -11.50 -28.64
CA THR A 10 -6.23 -11.82 -28.55
C THR A 10 -5.45 -10.56 -28.12
N LEU A 11 -4.28 -10.75 -27.49
CA LEU A 11 -3.41 -9.61 -27.11
C LEU A 11 -3.09 -8.70 -28.30
N LYS A 12 -2.88 -9.29 -29.52
CA LYS A 12 -2.67 -8.50 -30.75
C LYS A 12 -3.87 -7.62 -31.10
N ALA A 13 -5.10 -8.10 -30.93
CA ALA A 13 -6.32 -7.31 -31.17
C ALA A 13 -6.48 -6.20 -30.12
N ILE A 14 -6.13 -6.46 -28.86
CA ILE A 14 -6.11 -5.48 -27.77
C ILE A 14 -5.11 -4.36 -28.06
N LEU A 15 -3.87 -4.72 -28.45
CA LEU A 15 -2.85 -3.77 -28.84
C LEU A 15 -3.28 -2.90 -30.02
N LYS A 16 -3.92 -3.50 -31.04
CA LYS A 16 -4.48 -2.75 -32.17
C LYS A 16 -5.55 -1.78 -31.70
N CYS A 17 -6.45 -2.21 -30.82
CA CYS A 17 -7.48 -1.35 -30.22
C CYS A 17 -6.86 -0.16 -29.47
N LEU A 18 -5.89 -0.41 -28.58
CA LEU A 18 -5.14 0.63 -27.86
C LEU A 18 -4.48 1.64 -28.79
N ALA A 19 -3.94 1.18 -29.91
CA ALA A 19 -3.25 2.03 -30.88
C ALA A 19 -4.21 2.89 -31.71
N THR A 20 -5.35 2.33 -32.15
CA THR A 20 -6.20 2.95 -33.19
C THR A 20 -7.55 3.45 -32.71
N THR A 21 -8.15 2.80 -31.70
CA THR A 21 -9.50 3.09 -31.18
C THR A 21 -9.57 2.87 -29.66
N PRO A 22 -8.73 3.60 -28.88
CA PRO A 22 -8.60 3.38 -27.43
C PRO A 22 -9.90 3.58 -26.65
N GLU A 23 -10.81 4.39 -27.18
CA GLU A 23 -12.15 4.62 -26.63
C GLU A 23 -13.04 3.35 -26.63
N LYS A 24 -12.70 2.36 -27.45
CA LYS A 24 -13.39 1.04 -27.53
C LYS A 24 -12.77 -0.01 -26.64
N LEU A 25 -11.67 0.31 -25.94
CA LEU A 25 -11.06 -0.63 -24.99
C LEU A 25 -11.96 -0.77 -23.76
N THR A 26 -12.31 -2.00 -23.47
CA THR A 26 -13.10 -2.32 -22.27
C THR A 26 -12.18 -2.71 -21.09
N PRO A 27 -12.66 -2.61 -19.83
CA PRO A 27 -11.95 -3.12 -18.68
C PRO A 27 -11.57 -4.61 -18.82
N GLU A 28 -12.46 -5.44 -19.39
CA GLU A 28 -12.18 -6.86 -19.65
C GLU A 28 -11.08 -7.07 -20.70
N ASP A 29 -10.99 -6.20 -21.70
CA ASP A 29 -9.88 -6.22 -22.67
C ASP A 29 -8.53 -5.96 -21.97
N ALA A 30 -8.51 -4.97 -21.05
CA ALA A 30 -7.30 -4.64 -20.28
C ALA A 30 -6.90 -5.82 -19.37
N ALA A 31 -7.84 -6.43 -18.67
CA ALA A 31 -7.62 -7.63 -17.86
C ALA A 31 -7.13 -8.80 -18.71
N THR A 32 -7.73 -9.03 -19.88
CA THR A 32 -7.32 -10.10 -20.81
C THR A 32 -5.89 -9.88 -21.33
N GLY A 33 -5.54 -8.63 -21.67
CA GLY A 33 -4.17 -8.29 -22.06
C GLY A 33 -3.15 -8.56 -20.96
N LEU A 34 -3.49 -8.17 -19.72
CA LEU A 34 -2.64 -8.46 -18.56
C LEU A 34 -2.52 -9.97 -18.29
N ARG A 35 -3.62 -10.71 -18.38
CA ARG A 35 -3.64 -12.17 -18.24
C ARG A 35 -2.72 -12.86 -19.23
N ALA A 36 -2.75 -12.48 -20.51
CA ALA A 36 -1.87 -13.03 -21.53
C ALA A 36 -0.38 -12.76 -21.20
N ILE A 37 -0.07 -11.58 -20.65
CA ILE A 37 1.27 -11.25 -20.20
C ILE A 37 1.70 -12.13 -19.00
N ILE A 38 0.86 -12.24 -18.00
CA ILE A 38 1.11 -13.04 -16.78
C ILE A 38 1.34 -14.52 -17.13
N ASN A 39 0.59 -15.03 -18.10
CA ASN A 39 0.72 -16.42 -18.58
C ASN A 39 1.96 -16.65 -19.46
N GLY A 40 2.74 -15.61 -19.77
CA GLY A 40 3.92 -15.73 -20.64
C GLY A 40 3.57 -15.86 -22.15
N GLU A 41 2.35 -15.49 -22.54
CA GLU A 41 1.89 -15.54 -23.96
C GLU A 41 2.34 -14.30 -24.75
N ALA A 42 2.87 -13.27 -24.08
CA ALA A 42 3.36 -12.03 -24.69
C ALA A 42 4.89 -12.08 -24.88
N ASN A 43 5.37 -11.60 -26.01
CA ASN A 43 6.78 -11.26 -26.18
C ASN A 43 7.07 -9.84 -25.64
N ASP A 44 8.37 -9.49 -25.52
CA ASP A 44 8.81 -8.22 -24.94
C ASP A 44 8.24 -7.00 -25.69
N ALA A 45 8.14 -7.05 -27.03
CA ALA A 45 7.58 -5.98 -27.83
C ALA A 45 6.07 -5.78 -27.55
N GLN A 46 5.34 -6.87 -27.36
CA GLN A 46 3.92 -6.83 -27.00
C GLN A 46 3.71 -6.33 -25.58
N LEU A 47 4.54 -6.77 -24.65
CA LEU A 47 4.52 -6.33 -23.27
C LEU A 47 4.83 -4.84 -23.14
N ALA A 48 5.94 -4.39 -23.74
CA ALA A 48 6.31 -2.96 -23.75
C ALA A 48 5.24 -2.11 -24.45
N GLY A 49 4.72 -2.58 -25.58
CA GLY A 49 3.65 -1.91 -26.32
C GLY A 49 2.35 -1.77 -25.49
N PHE A 50 1.97 -2.82 -24.75
CA PHE A 50 0.78 -2.80 -23.90
C PHE A 50 0.91 -1.78 -22.76
N ILE A 51 2.01 -1.85 -22.00
CA ILE A 51 2.26 -0.94 -20.88
C ILE A 51 2.31 0.52 -21.35
N THR A 52 3.09 0.77 -22.42
CA THR A 52 3.26 2.11 -22.98
C THR A 52 1.94 2.68 -23.50
N ALA A 53 1.18 1.86 -24.24
CA ALA A 53 -0.12 2.31 -24.77
C ALA A 53 -1.13 2.61 -23.65
N LEU A 54 -1.23 1.79 -22.61
CA LEU A 54 -2.06 2.09 -21.45
C LEU A 54 -1.68 3.44 -20.82
N GLN A 55 -0.39 3.72 -20.65
CA GLN A 55 0.10 4.97 -20.08
C GLN A 55 -0.25 6.16 -20.98
N LEU A 56 0.12 6.12 -22.25
CA LEU A 56 -0.09 7.22 -23.19
C LEU A 56 -1.57 7.53 -23.43
N ARG A 57 -2.46 6.54 -23.26
CA ARG A 57 -3.91 6.70 -23.39
C ARG A 57 -4.60 7.09 -22.07
N GLY A 58 -3.83 7.36 -21.00
CA GLY A 58 -4.37 7.77 -19.71
C GLY A 58 -5.23 6.71 -19.03
N MET A 59 -5.03 5.41 -19.35
CA MET A 59 -5.86 4.34 -18.80
C MET A 59 -5.67 4.17 -17.27
N GLY A 60 -4.52 4.61 -16.73
CA GLY A 60 -4.29 4.67 -15.30
C GLY A 60 -5.13 5.72 -14.55
N MET A 61 -5.77 6.64 -15.26
CA MET A 61 -6.71 7.64 -14.72
C MET A 61 -8.18 7.25 -14.91
N ARG A 62 -8.44 6.02 -15.34
CA ARG A 62 -9.78 5.46 -15.45
C ARG A 62 -10.02 4.46 -14.33
N PRO A 63 -10.97 4.72 -13.41
CA PRO A 63 -11.26 3.83 -12.27
C PRO A 63 -11.59 2.40 -12.67
N ASP A 64 -12.39 2.23 -13.73
CA ASP A 64 -12.80 0.93 -14.26
C ASP A 64 -11.61 0.11 -14.79
N MET A 65 -10.65 0.78 -15.44
CA MET A 65 -9.43 0.13 -15.91
C MET A 65 -8.51 -0.27 -14.77
N LEU A 66 -8.30 0.61 -13.78
CA LEU A 66 -7.51 0.29 -12.60
C LEU A 66 -8.12 -0.88 -11.82
N ALA A 67 -9.43 -0.87 -11.63
CA ALA A 67 -10.13 -1.97 -10.95
C ALA A 67 -9.97 -3.29 -11.71
N ALA A 68 -10.07 -3.28 -13.04
CA ALA A 68 -9.90 -4.49 -13.85
C ALA A 68 -8.47 -5.06 -13.80
N LEU A 69 -7.46 -4.18 -13.91
CA LEU A 69 -6.05 -4.57 -13.80
C LEU A 69 -5.73 -5.09 -12.39
N ALA A 70 -6.26 -4.43 -11.34
CA ALA A 70 -6.10 -4.87 -9.96
C ALA A 70 -6.76 -6.23 -9.71
N ALA A 71 -8.01 -6.41 -10.14
CA ALA A 71 -8.73 -7.68 -10.01
C ALA A 71 -8.00 -8.83 -10.72
N GLU A 72 -7.47 -8.59 -11.92
CA GLU A 72 -6.71 -9.60 -12.64
C GLU A 72 -5.39 -9.94 -11.92
N THR A 73 -4.66 -8.93 -11.43
CA THR A 73 -3.45 -9.14 -10.63
C THR A 73 -3.74 -9.95 -9.38
N GLN A 74 -4.84 -9.65 -8.70
CA GLN A 74 -5.27 -10.33 -7.47
C GLN A 74 -5.62 -11.82 -7.70
N ARG A 75 -6.19 -12.18 -8.86
CA ARG A 75 -6.47 -13.58 -9.23
C ARG A 75 -5.23 -14.45 -9.30
N HIS A 76 -4.07 -13.85 -9.56
CA HIS A 76 -2.77 -14.51 -9.65
C HIS A 76 -1.92 -14.33 -8.39
N ALA A 77 -2.48 -13.73 -7.34
CA ALA A 77 -1.79 -13.55 -6.06
C ALA A 77 -1.75 -14.87 -5.27
N LEU A 78 -0.72 -15.03 -4.46
CA LEU A 78 -0.69 -16.04 -3.42
C LEU A 78 -1.50 -15.54 -2.22
N VAL A 79 -2.76 -16.00 -2.12
CA VAL A 79 -3.70 -15.53 -1.09
C VAL A 79 -3.51 -16.31 0.20
N PRO A 80 -3.21 -15.65 1.33
CA PRO A 80 -3.13 -16.30 2.63
C PRO A 80 -4.50 -16.85 3.06
N LYS A 81 -4.48 -18.01 3.70
CA LYS A 81 -5.69 -18.60 4.34
C LYS A 81 -5.81 -18.01 5.74
N LEU A 82 -6.77 -17.11 5.92
CA LEU A 82 -7.17 -16.62 7.24
C LEU A 82 -8.39 -17.40 7.70
N GLU A 83 -8.31 -18.06 8.86
CA GLU A 83 -9.44 -18.82 9.40
C GLU A 83 -10.56 -17.86 9.86
N PRO A 84 -11.84 -18.16 9.60
CA PRO A 84 -12.96 -17.30 9.99
C PRO A 84 -13.03 -17.00 11.49
N SER A 85 -12.56 -17.91 12.34
CA SER A 85 -12.48 -17.70 13.80
C SER A 85 -11.34 -16.77 14.23
N GLN A 86 -10.45 -16.39 13.30
CA GLN A 86 -9.32 -15.50 13.53
C GLN A 86 -9.57 -14.11 12.95
N THR A 87 -10.75 -13.87 12.38
CA THR A 87 -11.13 -12.62 11.75
C THR A 87 -11.53 -11.53 12.77
N GLU A 88 -10.56 -11.14 13.59
CA GLU A 88 -10.56 -9.74 13.98
C GLU A 88 -10.28 -8.93 12.71
N MET A 89 -10.88 -7.75 12.61
CA MET A 89 -10.73 -6.84 11.49
C MET A 89 -9.26 -6.62 11.12
N VAL A 90 -8.90 -6.91 9.87
CA VAL A 90 -7.56 -6.68 9.33
C VAL A 90 -7.50 -5.32 8.63
N VAL A 91 -6.45 -4.56 8.90
CA VAL A 91 -6.25 -3.23 8.31
C VAL A 91 -4.93 -3.11 7.57
N ASP A 92 -4.82 -2.09 6.69
CA ASP A 92 -3.58 -1.69 6.02
C ASP A 92 -3.44 -0.17 5.96
N ILE A 93 -2.20 0.31 5.87
CA ILE A 93 -1.85 1.68 5.53
C ILE A 93 -0.72 1.64 4.50
N VAL A 94 -0.98 2.18 3.31
CA VAL A 94 -0.11 2.02 2.14
C VAL A 94 -0.22 3.22 1.21
N GLY A 95 0.89 3.66 0.63
CA GLY A 95 0.92 4.68 -0.41
C GLY A 95 1.21 4.11 -1.79
N THR A 96 0.90 4.88 -2.84
CA THR A 96 1.26 4.55 -4.22
C THR A 96 2.75 4.67 -4.47
N GLY A 97 3.44 5.48 -3.66
CA GLY A 97 4.76 5.99 -4.00
C GLY A 97 4.70 6.98 -5.17
N GLY A 98 5.86 7.50 -5.56
CA GLY A 98 5.97 8.35 -6.75
C GLY A 98 5.59 9.82 -6.53
N ASP A 99 5.43 10.26 -5.31
CA ASP A 99 5.13 11.64 -4.90
C ASP A 99 6.33 12.59 -5.04
N GLY A 100 7.52 12.06 -5.28
CA GLY A 100 8.75 12.84 -5.39
C GLY A 100 9.33 13.31 -4.05
N TRP A 101 8.65 13.05 -2.95
CA TRP A 101 9.13 13.33 -1.61
C TRP A 101 9.91 12.12 -1.09
N ASN A 102 11.09 12.37 -0.56
CA ASN A 102 11.88 11.34 0.11
C ASN A 102 11.66 11.48 1.62
N THR A 103 10.43 11.17 2.07
CA THR A 103 10.09 11.17 3.50
C THR A 103 10.62 9.92 4.19
N PHE A 104 10.71 9.98 5.52
CA PHE A 104 10.90 8.79 6.35
C PHE A 104 9.79 7.75 6.07
N ASN A 105 10.02 6.47 6.35
CA ASN A 105 9.05 5.38 6.10
C ASN A 105 7.82 5.45 7.02
N ILE A 106 7.00 6.50 6.83
CA ILE A 106 5.86 6.85 7.70
C ILE A 106 4.85 5.71 7.75
N SER A 107 4.32 5.25 6.60
CA SER A 107 3.30 4.19 6.58
C SER A 107 3.79 2.88 7.22
N THR A 108 5.09 2.55 7.07
CA THR A 108 5.68 1.35 7.70
C THR A 108 5.71 1.48 9.20
N THR A 109 6.19 2.62 9.71
CA THR A 109 6.26 2.88 11.15
C THR A 109 4.86 2.98 11.75
N SER A 110 3.93 3.66 11.07
CA SER A 110 2.52 3.77 11.48
C SER A 110 1.84 2.40 11.58
N SER A 111 2.16 1.48 10.67
CA SER A 111 1.63 0.11 10.70
C SER A 111 2.09 -0.67 11.94
N LEU A 112 3.34 -0.50 12.36
CA LEU A 112 3.88 -1.11 13.59
C LEU A 112 3.22 -0.52 14.84
N VAL A 113 3.04 0.82 14.89
CA VAL A 113 2.38 1.49 16.01
C VAL A 113 0.91 1.08 16.10
N ALA A 114 0.19 1.01 14.98
CA ALA A 114 -1.21 0.57 14.93
C ALA A 114 -1.36 -0.89 15.40
N ALA A 115 -0.45 -1.77 15.01
CA ALA A 115 -0.45 -3.15 15.47
C ALA A 115 -0.19 -3.25 16.99
N ALA A 116 0.76 -2.48 17.51
CA ALA A 116 1.05 -2.42 18.95
C ALA A 116 -0.10 -1.78 19.74
N ALA A 117 -0.91 -0.91 19.12
CA ALA A 117 -2.14 -0.37 19.70
C ALA A 117 -3.27 -1.39 19.73
N GLY A 118 -3.17 -2.52 19.00
CA GLY A 118 -4.11 -3.64 19.07
C GLY A 118 -4.84 -3.98 17.78
N LEU A 119 -4.62 -3.26 16.66
CA LEU A 119 -5.16 -3.63 15.35
C LEU A 119 -4.42 -4.84 14.75
N GLN A 120 -5.11 -5.65 13.96
CA GLN A 120 -4.42 -6.61 13.09
C GLN A 120 -4.02 -5.91 11.79
N VAL A 121 -2.73 -5.75 11.57
CA VAL A 121 -2.18 -5.03 10.41
C VAL A 121 -1.51 -6.01 9.45
N ALA A 122 -2.05 -6.14 8.25
CA ALA A 122 -1.43 -6.88 7.15
C ALA A 122 -0.88 -5.87 6.12
N LYS A 123 0.33 -5.37 6.40
CA LYS A 123 0.93 -4.33 5.56
C LYS A 123 1.43 -4.90 4.25
N HIS A 124 0.82 -4.48 3.14
CA HIS A 124 1.34 -4.77 1.80
C HIS A 124 2.43 -3.75 1.44
N GLY A 125 3.59 -4.24 0.99
CA GLY A 125 4.71 -3.37 0.68
C GLY A 125 5.77 -4.00 -0.21
N SER A 126 6.71 -3.17 -0.69
CA SER A 126 7.78 -3.59 -1.60
C SER A 126 9.12 -2.97 -1.19
N ARG A 127 10.18 -3.39 -1.91
CA ARG A 127 11.44 -2.64 -1.93
C ARG A 127 11.24 -1.33 -2.69
N SER A 128 12.17 -0.40 -2.46
CA SER A 128 12.14 0.88 -3.17
C SER A 128 12.23 0.69 -4.69
N SER A 129 11.42 1.47 -5.39
CA SER A 129 11.53 1.64 -6.85
C SER A 129 11.91 3.06 -7.26
N SER A 130 11.66 4.05 -6.39
CA SER A 130 11.89 5.48 -6.66
C SER A 130 12.44 6.26 -5.46
N SER A 131 12.25 5.77 -4.24
CA SER A 131 12.77 6.38 -3.00
C SER A 131 14.12 5.77 -2.60
N ASN A 132 14.83 6.40 -1.66
CA ASN A 132 16.12 5.91 -1.15
C ASN A 132 15.98 4.67 -0.24
N CYS A 133 14.78 4.45 0.33
CA CYS A 133 14.53 3.36 1.28
C CYS A 133 13.07 2.90 1.18
N GLY A 134 12.83 1.69 0.70
CA GLY A 134 11.50 1.07 0.68
C GLY A 134 11.12 0.45 2.03
N SER A 135 9.85 0.08 2.16
CA SER A 135 9.34 -0.54 3.39
C SER A 135 10.05 -1.87 3.71
N ALA A 136 10.28 -2.70 2.68
CA ALA A 136 10.96 -3.98 2.87
C ALA A 136 12.44 -3.76 3.22
N ASP A 137 13.12 -2.81 2.54
CA ASP A 137 14.52 -2.50 2.79
C ASP A 137 14.75 -2.11 4.26
N LEU A 138 13.87 -1.26 4.83
CA LEU A 138 13.94 -0.84 6.22
C LEU A 138 13.76 -2.01 7.20
N LEU A 139 12.75 -2.87 6.99
CA LEU A 139 12.49 -4.00 7.88
C LEU A 139 13.61 -5.06 7.81
N GLU A 140 14.11 -5.35 6.61
CA GLU A 140 15.24 -6.27 6.40
C GLU A 140 16.53 -5.74 7.05
N SER A 141 16.81 -4.43 6.97
CA SER A 141 17.98 -3.83 7.63
C SER A 141 17.94 -3.94 9.15
N LEU A 142 16.75 -4.11 9.72
CA LEU A 142 16.53 -4.33 11.16
C LEU A 142 16.39 -5.82 11.52
N GLY A 143 16.73 -6.72 10.60
CA GLY A 143 16.85 -8.15 10.86
C GLY A 143 15.58 -8.96 10.64
N CYS A 144 14.58 -8.45 9.93
CA CYS A 144 13.47 -9.28 9.46
C CYS A 144 13.88 -10.11 8.25
N ASP A 145 13.47 -11.38 8.19
CA ASP A 145 13.55 -12.19 6.97
C ASP A 145 12.17 -12.19 6.27
N LEU A 146 11.96 -11.22 5.39
CA LEU A 146 10.68 -11.05 4.71
C LEU A 146 10.44 -12.12 3.63
N ASN A 147 11.50 -12.76 3.11
CA ASN A 147 11.37 -13.84 2.15
C ASN A 147 10.88 -15.15 2.78
N ALA A 148 11.04 -15.30 4.09
CA ALA A 148 10.51 -16.44 4.85
C ALA A 148 8.99 -16.33 5.09
N ILE A 149 8.37 -15.17 4.79
CA ILE A 149 6.93 -14.96 4.96
C ILE A 149 6.20 -15.40 3.68
N GLY A 150 5.49 -16.52 3.77
CA GLY A 150 4.62 -17.04 2.71
C GLY A 150 3.15 -17.10 3.14
N PRO A 151 2.25 -17.53 2.23
CA PRO A 151 0.81 -17.59 2.51
C PRO A 151 0.43 -18.42 3.74
N ASP A 152 1.22 -19.45 4.06
CA ASP A 152 0.91 -20.41 5.11
C ASP A 152 1.21 -19.88 6.52
N ASN A 153 2.08 -18.87 6.66
CA ASN A 153 2.47 -18.36 7.99
C ASN A 153 1.89 -16.96 8.31
N VAL A 154 1.16 -16.33 7.38
CA VAL A 154 0.51 -15.02 7.60
C VAL A 154 -0.47 -15.05 8.78
N ALA A 155 -1.33 -16.07 8.84
CA ALA A 155 -2.32 -16.21 9.91
C ALA A 155 -1.65 -16.32 11.29
N GLU A 156 -0.57 -17.08 11.40
CA GLU A 156 0.20 -17.22 12.62
C GLU A 156 0.82 -15.89 13.03
N LEU A 157 1.46 -15.16 12.11
CA LEU A 157 2.07 -13.87 12.39
C LEU A 157 1.03 -12.84 12.87
N LEU A 158 -0.12 -12.75 12.22
CA LEU A 158 -1.20 -11.86 12.64
C LEU A 158 -1.73 -12.24 14.03
N ARG A 159 -1.89 -13.53 14.32
CA ARG A 159 -2.34 -14.00 15.64
C ARG A 159 -1.32 -13.70 16.75
N ARG A 160 0.00 -13.91 16.49
CA ARG A 160 1.06 -13.75 17.50
C ARG A 160 1.45 -12.29 17.71
N HIS A 161 1.53 -11.52 16.62
CA HIS A 161 2.13 -10.19 16.62
C HIS A 161 1.15 -9.08 16.22
N ARG A 162 -0.08 -9.42 15.81
CA ARG A 162 -1.03 -8.45 15.23
C ARG A 162 -0.46 -7.70 14.01
N PHE A 163 0.69 -8.15 13.50
CA PHE A 163 1.41 -7.56 12.38
C PHE A 163 1.94 -8.64 11.45
N CYS A 164 1.77 -8.43 10.14
CA CYS A 164 2.43 -9.19 9.10
C CYS A 164 2.81 -8.27 7.95
N PHE A 165 4.01 -8.44 7.40
CA PHE A 165 4.44 -7.75 6.20
C PHE A 165 4.25 -8.66 4.98
N LEU A 166 3.39 -8.26 4.07
CA LEU A 166 3.11 -8.98 2.83
C LEU A 166 4.02 -8.44 1.72
N PHE A 167 5.16 -9.08 1.54
CA PHE A 167 6.14 -8.65 0.56
C PHE A 167 5.63 -8.88 -0.86
N SER A 168 5.46 -7.81 -1.64
CA SER A 168 4.80 -7.85 -2.95
C SER A 168 5.45 -8.83 -3.92
N SER A 169 6.78 -9.01 -3.88
CA SER A 169 7.50 -9.96 -4.72
C SER A 169 7.17 -11.42 -4.40
N THR A 170 6.89 -11.73 -3.13
CA THR A 170 6.47 -13.07 -2.69
C THR A 170 5.02 -13.32 -3.05
N PHE A 171 4.13 -12.36 -2.74
CA PHE A 171 2.68 -12.57 -2.88
C PHE A 171 2.14 -12.35 -4.29
N HIS A 172 2.88 -11.64 -5.16
CA HIS A 172 2.56 -11.40 -6.57
C HIS A 172 3.67 -11.88 -7.50
N PRO A 173 4.01 -13.18 -7.52
CA PRO A 173 5.14 -13.69 -8.30
C PRO A 173 4.97 -13.48 -9.81
N SER A 174 3.74 -13.39 -10.30
CA SER A 174 3.41 -13.10 -11.68
C SER A 174 3.83 -11.71 -12.16
N MET A 175 3.92 -10.74 -11.23
CA MET A 175 4.34 -9.37 -11.56
C MET A 175 5.82 -9.27 -11.96
N ARG A 176 6.63 -10.31 -11.72
CA ARG A 176 8.04 -10.37 -12.17
C ARG A 176 8.19 -10.20 -13.69
N TYR A 177 7.22 -10.67 -14.46
CA TYR A 177 7.25 -10.55 -15.92
C TYR A 177 7.19 -9.10 -16.40
N LEU A 178 6.51 -8.23 -15.63
CA LEU A 178 6.41 -6.81 -15.95
C LEU A 178 7.58 -6.00 -15.36
N ALA A 179 8.25 -6.50 -14.33
CA ALA A 179 9.21 -5.71 -13.55
C ALA A 179 10.44 -5.28 -14.37
N GLN A 180 10.98 -6.15 -15.22
CA GLN A 180 12.14 -5.83 -16.05
C GLN A 180 11.77 -4.79 -17.11
N THR A 181 10.72 -5.03 -17.89
CA THR A 181 10.26 -4.11 -18.92
C THR A 181 9.91 -2.72 -18.36
N ARG A 182 9.27 -2.66 -17.19
CA ARG A 182 8.97 -1.38 -16.54
C ARG A 182 10.23 -0.61 -16.14
N ARG A 183 11.28 -1.30 -15.66
CA ARG A 183 12.59 -0.65 -15.38
C ARG A 183 13.25 -0.12 -16.64
N GLU A 184 13.22 -0.91 -17.72
CA GLU A 184 13.80 -0.52 -19.01
C GLU A 184 13.06 0.64 -19.67
N LEU A 185 11.73 0.72 -19.51
CA LEU A 185 10.90 1.83 -19.99
C LEU A 185 11.21 3.14 -19.26
N GLY A 186 11.54 3.09 -17.96
CA GLY A 186 12.02 4.23 -17.17
C GLY A 186 11.01 5.35 -16.91
N PHE A 187 9.72 5.14 -17.18
CA PHE A 187 8.66 6.12 -16.90
C PHE A 187 7.52 5.50 -16.07
N PRO A 188 6.72 6.32 -15.36
CA PRO A 188 5.56 5.83 -14.59
C PRO A 188 4.54 5.14 -15.50
N THR A 189 3.93 4.08 -14.98
CA THR A 189 2.92 3.28 -15.67
C THR A 189 1.70 3.08 -14.78
N PRO A 190 0.52 2.63 -15.27
CA PRO A 190 -0.63 2.34 -14.42
C PRO A 190 -0.31 1.34 -13.30
N PHE A 191 0.69 0.48 -13.49
CA PHE A 191 1.12 -0.48 -12.48
C PHE A 191 1.81 0.15 -11.26
N ASN A 192 2.24 1.40 -11.34
CA ASN A 192 2.83 2.11 -10.20
C ASN A 192 1.80 2.42 -9.11
N VAL A 193 0.54 2.53 -9.47
CA VAL A 193 -0.56 2.86 -8.54
C VAL A 193 -1.42 1.66 -8.14
N LEU A 194 -1.08 0.45 -8.62
CA LEU A 194 -1.85 -0.76 -8.30
C LEU A 194 -1.55 -1.33 -6.89
N GLY A 195 -0.38 -1.02 -6.31
CA GLY A 195 0.03 -1.58 -5.01
C GLY A 195 -1.08 -1.57 -3.94
N PRO A 196 -1.72 -0.42 -3.67
CA PRO A 196 -2.80 -0.32 -2.70
C PRO A 196 -4.08 -1.10 -3.04
N LEU A 197 -4.30 -1.42 -4.31
CA LEU A 197 -5.48 -2.14 -4.80
C LEU A 197 -5.34 -3.67 -4.70
N ILE A 198 -4.13 -4.18 -4.50
CA ILE A 198 -3.81 -5.60 -4.66
C ILE A 198 -3.27 -6.29 -3.39
N ASN A 199 -3.52 -5.73 -2.21
CA ASN A 199 -3.16 -6.42 -0.96
C ASN A 199 -3.79 -7.84 -0.94
N PRO A 200 -2.97 -8.92 -0.79
CA PRO A 200 -3.47 -10.29 -0.94
C PRO A 200 -4.52 -10.71 0.09
N VAL A 201 -4.51 -10.13 1.30
CA VAL A 201 -5.53 -10.42 2.33
C VAL A 201 -6.78 -9.59 2.18
N GLN A 202 -6.79 -8.58 1.29
CA GLN A 202 -7.93 -7.70 1.06
C GLN A 202 -8.47 -7.11 2.37
N PRO A 203 -7.71 -6.22 3.05
CA PRO A 203 -8.07 -5.69 4.36
C PRO A 203 -9.51 -5.21 4.45
N ASP A 204 -10.11 -5.31 5.63
CA ASP A 204 -11.46 -4.81 5.89
C ASP A 204 -11.51 -3.28 5.84
N ARG A 205 -10.43 -2.62 6.26
CA ARG A 205 -10.29 -1.15 6.27
C ARG A 205 -8.86 -0.76 5.90
N ALA A 206 -8.70 0.37 5.22
CA ALA A 206 -7.37 0.86 4.89
C ALA A 206 -7.31 2.39 4.73
N VAL A 207 -6.09 2.91 4.92
CA VAL A 207 -5.70 4.26 4.49
C VAL A 207 -4.77 4.10 3.30
N VAL A 208 -5.14 4.73 2.17
CA VAL A 208 -4.45 4.63 0.89
C VAL A 208 -3.95 6.00 0.47
N GLY A 209 -2.65 6.21 0.51
CA GLY A 209 -2.02 7.44 0.02
C GLY A 209 -1.88 7.46 -1.49
N VAL A 210 -2.13 8.61 -2.11
CA VAL A 210 -1.92 8.83 -3.55
C VAL A 210 -1.04 10.06 -3.79
N HIS A 211 -0.15 9.97 -4.78
CA HIS A 211 0.87 10.98 -5.08
C HIS A 211 0.33 12.24 -5.81
N SER A 212 -0.97 12.32 -6.05
CA SER A 212 -1.56 13.51 -6.66
C SER A 212 -3.06 13.60 -6.39
N GLN A 213 -3.56 14.83 -6.19
CA GLN A 213 -4.98 15.06 -5.91
C GLN A 213 -5.91 14.53 -7.02
N PRO A 214 -5.62 14.68 -8.34
CA PRO A 214 -6.47 14.12 -9.38
C PRO A 214 -6.61 12.59 -9.34
N LEU A 215 -5.63 11.88 -8.76
CA LEU A 215 -5.69 10.42 -8.59
C LEU A 215 -6.60 10.00 -7.42
N GLY A 216 -6.88 10.89 -6.47
CA GLY A 216 -7.70 10.60 -5.29
C GLY A 216 -9.08 10.02 -5.63
N PRO A 217 -9.94 10.74 -6.35
CA PRO A 217 -11.27 10.23 -6.72
C PRO A 217 -11.20 9.00 -7.63
N VAL A 218 -10.18 8.90 -8.49
CA VAL A 218 -9.96 7.72 -9.36
C VAL A 218 -9.67 6.47 -8.52
N MET A 219 -8.79 6.59 -7.53
CA MET A 219 -8.42 5.50 -6.62
C MET A 219 -9.61 5.09 -5.75
N ALA A 220 -10.34 6.06 -5.18
CA ALA A 220 -11.51 5.79 -4.35
C ALA A 220 -12.60 5.06 -5.15
N GLU A 221 -12.88 5.46 -6.39
CA GLU A 221 -13.86 4.82 -7.25
C GLU A 221 -13.40 3.41 -7.68
N ALA A 222 -12.10 3.21 -7.96
CA ALA A 222 -11.55 1.89 -8.26
C ALA A 222 -11.69 0.93 -7.06
N LEU A 223 -11.36 1.39 -5.85
CA LEU A 223 -11.55 0.64 -4.60
C LEU A 223 -13.03 0.29 -4.37
N ARG A 224 -13.93 1.28 -4.53
CA ARG A 224 -15.37 1.07 -4.42
C ARG A 224 -15.88 0.01 -5.40
N SER A 225 -15.41 0.06 -6.65
CA SER A 225 -15.76 -0.90 -7.71
C SER A 225 -15.24 -2.31 -7.42
N LEU A 226 -14.13 -2.43 -6.69
CA LEU A 226 -13.59 -3.70 -6.17
C LEU A 226 -14.32 -4.18 -4.91
N GLY A 227 -15.41 -3.51 -4.50
CA GLY A 227 -16.21 -3.88 -3.33
C GLY A 227 -15.62 -3.44 -1.99
N ARG A 228 -14.57 -2.58 -1.99
CA ARG A 228 -13.99 -2.10 -0.73
C ARG A 228 -14.91 -1.12 -0.04
N ARG A 229 -14.94 -1.20 1.30
CA ARG A 229 -15.72 -0.34 2.19
C ARG A 229 -14.85 0.08 3.36
N ASN A 230 -15.14 1.24 3.96
CA ASN A 230 -14.35 1.81 5.06
C ASN A 230 -12.88 2.04 4.68
N TYR A 231 -12.64 2.47 3.46
CA TYR A 231 -11.32 2.86 2.96
C TYR A 231 -11.25 4.37 2.83
N ALA A 232 -10.15 4.95 3.27
CA ALA A 232 -9.88 6.37 3.07
C ALA A 232 -8.69 6.53 2.10
N VAL A 233 -8.94 7.18 0.97
CA VAL A 233 -7.86 7.62 0.06
C VAL A 233 -7.43 9.01 0.51
N VAL A 234 -6.13 9.25 0.63
CA VAL A 234 -5.58 10.51 1.14
C VAL A 234 -4.51 11.07 0.19
N CYS A 235 -4.42 12.40 0.12
CA CYS A 235 -3.38 13.10 -0.61
C CYS A 235 -3.05 14.41 0.11
N GLY A 236 -1.83 14.57 0.60
CA GLY A 236 -1.35 15.86 1.12
C GLY A 236 -1.34 16.93 0.03
N ASP A 237 -1.57 18.19 0.40
CA ASP A 237 -1.62 19.31 -0.57
C ASP A 237 -0.31 19.48 -1.36
N GLU A 238 0.80 18.97 -0.83
CA GLU A 238 2.11 18.92 -1.50
C GLU A 238 2.22 17.79 -2.54
N ASN A 239 1.11 17.13 -2.90
CA ASN A 239 1.05 15.89 -3.67
C ASN A 239 1.77 14.72 -2.98
N LEU A 240 1.66 14.66 -1.67
CA LEU A 240 2.25 13.65 -0.80
C LEU A 240 1.29 12.46 -0.64
N ASP A 241 1.79 11.24 -0.78
CA ASP A 241 0.99 10.02 -0.62
C ASP A 241 0.85 9.53 0.83
N GLU A 242 0.78 10.50 1.76
CA GLU A 242 0.56 10.34 3.20
C GLU A 242 -0.39 11.46 3.70
N ILE A 243 -0.87 11.37 4.93
CA ILE A 243 -1.50 12.51 5.59
C ILE A 243 -0.41 13.50 5.97
N SER A 244 -0.42 14.69 5.37
CA SER A 244 0.64 15.69 5.53
C SER A 244 0.80 16.14 6.97
N ILE A 245 2.05 16.32 7.39
CA ILE A 245 2.41 16.98 8.65
C ILE A 245 2.64 18.49 8.43
N ALA A 246 2.73 18.95 7.17
CA ALA A 246 3.06 20.31 6.83
C ALA A 246 1.82 21.17 6.55
N GLY A 247 0.70 20.57 6.18
CA GLY A 247 -0.49 21.29 5.78
C GLY A 247 -1.73 20.40 5.67
N SER A 248 -2.64 20.80 4.80
CA SER A 248 -3.91 20.09 4.61
C SER A 248 -3.72 18.81 3.80
N THR A 249 -4.63 17.89 4.00
CA THR A 249 -4.73 16.62 3.27
C THR A 249 -6.16 16.44 2.77
N GLN A 250 -6.31 16.14 1.50
CA GLN A 250 -7.57 15.76 0.89
C GLN A 250 -7.89 14.31 1.24
N VAL A 251 -9.14 14.01 1.58
CA VAL A 251 -9.62 12.67 1.95
C VAL A 251 -10.84 12.31 1.12
N TRP A 252 -10.81 11.17 0.45
CA TRP A 252 -11.96 10.52 -0.20
C TRP A 252 -12.27 9.24 0.59
N HIS A 253 -13.30 9.29 1.43
CA HIS A 253 -13.65 8.22 2.34
C HIS A 253 -14.84 7.41 1.82
N ILE A 254 -14.61 6.14 1.55
CA ILE A 254 -15.64 5.17 1.17
C ILE A 254 -16.26 4.62 2.45
N ASP A 255 -17.52 4.91 2.71
CA ASP A 255 -18.23 4.42 3.89
C ASP A 255 -18.73 2.97 3.75
N ASP A 256 -19.46 2.47 4.75
CA ASP A 256 -20.07 1.13 4.75
C ASP A 256 -21.08 0.92 3.60
N SER A 257 -21.76 1.98 3.16
CA SER A 257 -22.73 1.94 2.06
C SER A 257 -22.04 1.95 0.68
N GLY A 258 -20.78 2.35 0.63
CA GLY A 258 -20.03 2.62 -0.59
C GLY A 258 -20.21 4.04 -1.11
N HIS A 259 -20.77 4.96 -0.30
CA HIS A 259 -20.74 6.38 -0.61
C HIS A 259 -19.32 6.92 -0.41
N ILE A 260 -18.91 7.84 -1.28
CA ILE A 260 -17.58 8.48 -1.20
C ILE A 260 -17.78 9.91 -0.72
N ASP A 261 -17.41 10.16 0.53
CA ASP A 261 -17.33 11.50 1.10
C ASP A 261 -15.98 12.14 0.76
N HIS A 262 -15.98 13.42 0.45
CA HIS A 262 -14.76 14.20 0.23
C HIS A 262 -14.67 15.34 1.24
N TYR A 263 -13.58 15.36 2.00
CA TYR A 263 -13.31 16.38 3.00
C TYR A 263 -11.80 16.63 3.15
N THR A 264 -11.46 17.69 3.87
CA THR A 264 -10.07 18.08 4.14
C THR A 264 -9.77 17.91 5.63
N ILE A 265 -8.58 17.41 5.95
CA ILE A 265 -8.06 17.31 7.30
C ILE A 265 -6.73 18.06 7.42
N HIS A 266 -6.34 18.40 8.65
CA HIS A 266 -5.14 19.16 8.98
C HIS A 266 -4.49 18.58 10.25
N PRO A 267 -3.18 18.70 10.49
CA PRO A 267 -2.54 18.24 11.74
C PRO A 267 -3.23 18.70 13.03
N ASP A 268 -3.85 19.87 13.03
CA ASP A 268 -4.63 20.38 14.17
C ASP A 268 -5.81 19.47 14.56
N ASN A 269 -6.40 18.75 13.60
CA ASN A 269 -7.47 17.79 13.87
C ASN A 269 -7.01 16.62 14.75
N PHE A 270 -5.68 16.40 14.77
CA PHE A 270 -5.03 15.39 15.60
C PHE A 270 -4.43 15.96 16.89
N GLY A 271 -4.49 17.28 17.07
CA GLY A 271 -3.82 17.97 18.17
C GLY A 271 -2.29 17.96 18.07
N VAL A 272 -1.77 17.90 16.86
CA VAL A 272 -0.35 17.84 16.52
C VAL A 272 0.05 19.14 15.80
N PRO A 273 1.19 19.77 16.14
CA PRO A 273 1.63 20.97 15.44
C PRO A 273 2.06 20.65 14.00
N THR A 274 1.99 21.65 13.13
CA THR A 274 2.55 21.55 11.79
C THR A 274 4.09 21.64 11.83
N HIS A 275 4.71 20.88 10.94
CA HIS A 275 6.15 20.92 10.71
C HIS A 275 6.43 21.03 9.21
N PRO A 276 7.48 21.73 8.79
CA PRO A 276 7.87 21.72 7.38
C PRO A 276 8.20 20.26 6.96
N LEU A 277 7.76 19.85 5.77
CA LEU A 277 7.93 18.48 5.30
C LEU A 277 9.42 18.07 5.24
N SER A 278 10.32 19.05 4.99
CA SER A 278 11.76 18.85 5.05
C SER A 278 12.30 18.39 6.41
N ALA A 279 11.58 18.67 7.50
CA ALA A 279 11.96 18.20 8.84
C ALA A 279 11.61 16.70 9.06
N ALA A 280 10.81 16.13 8.16
CA ALA A 280 10.46 14.71 8.17
C ALA A 280 11.08 13.97 6.96
N ALA A 281 12.08 14.58 6.32
CA ALA A 281 12.77 13.95 5.20
C ALA A 281 13.44 12.65 5.63
N GLY A 282 13.29 11.62 4.80
CA GLY A 282 14.09 10.42 4.84
C GLY A 282 15.49 10.70 4.28
N SER A 283 16.42 9.83 4.60
CA SER A 283 17.81 9.94 4.15
C SER A 283 18.27 8.59 3.58
N THR A 284 19.46 8.15 3.95
CA THR A 284 19.96 6.83 3.60
C THR A 284 19.19 5.73 4.35
N LEU A 285 19.37 4.49 3.94
CA LEU A 285 18.80 3.33 4.66
C LEU A 285 19.28 3.30 6.11
N GLU A 286 20.56 3.57 6.34
CA GLU A 286 21.20 3.59 7.66
C GLU A 286 20.60 4.69 8.56
N ASP A 287 20.37 5.87 8.02
CA ASP A 287 19.76 6.98 8.76
C ASP A 287 18.30 6.68 9.14
N ASN A 288 17.55 6.13 8.20
CA ASN A 288 16.15 5.72 8.45
C ASN A 288 16.08 4.58 9.47
N GLN A 289 16.99 3.61 9.38
CA GLN A 289 17.15 2.55 10.38
C GLN A 289 17.44 3.12 11.78
N ALA A 290 18.42 4.03 11.89
CA ALA A 290 18.76 4.66 13.15
C ALA A 290 17.59 5.48 13.72
N THR A 291 16.84 6.18 12.86
CA THR A 291 15.66 6.97 13.27
C THR A 291 14.55 6.04 13.77
N LEU A 292 14.25 4.94 13.06
CA LEU A 292 13.26 3.96 13.54
C LEU A 292 13.69 3.35 14.88
N GLN A 293 14.96 2.99 15.03
CA GLN A 293 15.47 2.49 16.32
C GLN A 293 15.29 3.49 17.46
N ARG A 294 15.51 4.80 17.23
CA ARG A 294 15.27 5.82 18.25
C ARG A 294 13.79 5.96 18.59
N LEU A 295 12.89 5.90 17.59
CA LEU A 295 11.45 5.86 17.81
C LEU A 295 11.03 4.66 18.66
N LEU A 296 11.51 3.46 18.32
CA LEU A 296 11.20 2.22 19.05
C LEU A 296 11.74 2.21 20.49
N ASN A 297 12.89 2.82 20.72
CA ASN A 297 13.54 2.86 22.05
C ASN A 297 13.16 4.09 22.90
N ASN A 298 12.28 4.99 22.41
CA ASN A 298 11.96 6.27 23.07
C ASN A 298 13.20 7.15 23.36
N THR A 299 14.18 7.13 22.47
CA THR A 299 15.44 7.89 22.58
C THR A 299 15.51 8.98 21.52
N LEU A 300 14.38 9.66 21.30
CA LEU A 300 14.21 10.67 20.27
C LEU A 300 15.15 11.88 20.48
N LYS A 301 15.71 12.35 19.38
CA LYS A 301 16.41 13.64 19.31
C LYS A 301 15.41 14.75 19.01
N PRO A 302 15.74 16.02 19.28
CA PRO A 302 14.89 17.14 18.86
C PRO A 302 14.58 17.16 17.35
N SER A 303 15.49 16.66 16.51
CA SER A 303 15.31 16.52 15.06
C SER A 303 14.27 15.46 14.68
N ASP A 304 13.96 14.51 15.55
CA ASP A 304 13.06 13.39 15.25
C ASP A 304 11.58 13.76 15.57
N VAL A 305 11.33 14.93 16.18
CA VAL A 305 9.99 15.35 16.64
C VAL A 305 9.02 15.42 15.47
N ALA A 306 9.40 16.02 14.35
CA ALA A 306 8.57 16.11 13.15
C ALA A 306 8.21 14.72 12.59
N ILE A 307 9.17 13.80 12.57
CA ILE A 307 8.96 12.40 12.14
C ILE A 307 8.01 11.67 13.09
N ARG A 308 8.21 11.82 14.42
CA ARG A 308 7.28 11.27 15.41
C ARG A 308 5.87 11.77 15.17
N ASP A 309 5.70 13.08 15.07
CA ASP A 309 4.40 13.72 14.92
C ASP A 309 3.73 13.28 13.59
N PHE A 310 4.50 13.11 12.53
CA PHE A 310 4.03 12.57 11.27
C PHE A 310 3.53 11.11 11.39
N VAL A 311 4.24 10.27 12.13
CA VAL A 311 3.79 8.91 12.48
C VAL A 311 2.50 8.95 13.31
N LEU A 312 2.39 9.87 14.27
CA LEU A 312 1.20 10.00 15.11
C LEU A 312 -0.05 10.38 14.31
N VAL A 313 0.08 11.30 13.35
CA VAL A 313 -1.02 11.72 12.47
C VAL A 313 -1.49 10.55 11.60
N ASN A 314 -0.59 9.85 10.93
CA ASN A 314 -0.94 8.74 10.03
C ASN A 314 -1.47 7.53 10.79
N THR A 315 -0.85 7.17 11.92
CA THR A 315 -1.38 6.11 12.80
C THR A 315 -2.74 6.51 13.37
N GLY A 316 -2.87 7.73 13.86
CA GLY A 316 -4.11 8.25 14.46
C GLY A 316 -5.27 8.21 13.50
N PHE A 317 -5.03 8.50 12.23
CA PHE A 317 -6.06 8.41 11.20
C PHE A 317 -6.44 6.96 10.89
N LEU A 318 -5.48 6.04 10.83
CA LEU A 318 -5.76 4.61 10.67
C LEU A 318 -6.61 4.09 11.85
N LEU A 319 -6.28 4.47 13.08
CA LEU A 319 -7.08 4.13 14.27
C LEU A 319 -8.50 4.72 14.21
N PHE A 320 -8.67 5.91 13.65
CA PHE A 320 -9.98 6.52 13.42
C PHE A 320 -10.76 5.76 12.33
N VAL A 321 -10.19 5.51 11.16
CA VAL A 321 -10.82 4.77 10.06
C VAL A 321 -11.16 3.34 10.49
N SER A 322 -10.33 2.71 11.33
CA SER A 322 -10.60 1.38 11.88
C SER A 322 -11.76 1.35 12.89
N GLY A 323 -12.19 2.51 13.40
CA GLY A 323 -13.20 2.61 14.46
C GLY A 323 -12.64 2.36 15.87
N MET A 324 -11.33 2.14 16.03
CA MET A 324 -10.69 2.02 17.35
C MET A 324 -10.67 3.37 18.09
N ALA A 325 -10.59 4.47 17.37
CA ALA A 325 -10.69 5.82 17.90
C ALA A 325 -11.98 6.51 17.39
N ARG A 326 -12.64 7.27 18.25
CA ARG A 326 -13.84 8.02 17.90
C ARG A 326 -13.55 9.35 17.21
N THR A 327 -12.35 9.89 17.40
CA THR A 327 -11.86 11.12 16.77
C THR A 327 -10.40 10.96 16.35
N MET A 328 -9.97 11.75 15.37
CA MET A 328 -8.58 11.77 14.92
C MET A 328 -7.61 12.13 16.06
N LYS A 329 -8.00 13.10 16.91
CA LYS A 329 -7.23 13.50 18.10
C LYS A 329 -7.06 12.34 19.09
N GLN A 330 -8.13 11.58 19.36
CA GLN A 330 -8.05 10.38 20.19
C GLN A 330 -7.13 9.33 19.55
N GLY A 331 -7.20 9.17 18.24
CA GLY A 331 -6.32 8.25 17.50
C GLY A 331 -4.85 8.62 17.65
N ALA A 332 -4.49 9.89 17.47
CA ALA A 332 -3.14 10.37 17.68
C ALA A 332 -2.65 10.19 19.12
N GLU A 333 -3.52 10.41 20.11
CA GLU A 333 -3.20 10.18 21.53
C GLU A 333 -2.96 8.69 21.83
N ILE A 334 -3.77 7.78 21.30
CA ILE A 334 -3.55 6.34 21.42
C ILE A 334 -2.20 5.96 20.78
N ALA A 335 -1.91 6.49 19.60
CA ALA A 335 -0.64 6.25 18.91
C ALA A 335 0.56 6.73 19.74
N ARG A 336 0.47 7.93 20.32
CA ARG A 336 1.51 8.52 21.19
C ARG A 336 1.77 7.64 22.42
N LEU A 337 0.72 7.31 23.17
CA LEU A 337 0.83 6.46 24.37
C LEU A 337 1.38 5.07 24.02
N THR A 338 0.98 4.51 22.89
CA THR A 338 1.48 3.21 22.41
C THR A 338 2.98 3.27 22.11
N LEU A 339 3.42 4.32 21.42
CA LEU A 339 4.84 4.50 21.11
C LEU A 339 5.68 4.66 22.38
N GLU A 340 5.21 5.52 23.31
CA GLU A 340 5.88 5.80 24.61
C GLU A 340 5.92 4.58 25.54
N SER A 341 4.99 3.63 25.40
CA SER A 341 4.91 2.45 26.27
C SER A 341 5.99 1.39 26.03
N GLY A 342 6.75 1.48 24.92
CA GLY A 342 7.72 0.46 24.49
C GLY A 342 7.10 -0.76 23.79
N LYS A 343 5.78 -0.90 23.75
CA LYS A 343 5.08 -2.04 23.11
C LYS A 343 5.43 -2.20 21.63
N VAL A 344 5.70 -1.09 20.92
CA VAL A 344 6.06 -1.13 19.49
C VAL A 344 7.38 -1.83 19.30
N LYS A 345 8.36 -1.58 20.19
CA LYS A 345 9.65 -2.26 20.20
C LYS A 345 9.49 -3.76 20.46
N ASP A 346 8.74 -4.11 21.51
CA ASP A 346 8.53 -5.52 21.88
C ASP A 346 7.87 -6.31 20.75
N LEU A 347 6.84 -5.72 20.11
CA LEU A 347 6.19 -6.28 18.94
C LEU A 347 7.20 -6.48 17.80
N PHE A 348 7.97 -5.43 17.46
CA PHE A 348 8.93 -5.48 16.37
C PHE A 348 10.01 -6.54 16.58
N ASP A 349 10.62 -6.57 17.78
CA ASP A 349 11.65 -7.53 18.11
C ASP A 349 11.13 -8.98 18.06
N SER A 350 9.91 -9.20 18.52
CA SER A 350 9.24 -10.51 18.48
C SER A 350 8.90 -10.92 17.04
N PHE A 351 8.37 -10.00 16.22
CA PHE A 351 8.09 -10.23 14.80
C PHE A 351 9.37 -10.57 14.03
N ALA A 352 10.42 -9.74 14.16
CA ALA A 352 11.70 -9.97 13.48
C ALA A 352 12.32 -11.33 13.84
N ARG A 353 12.17 -11.78 15.09
CA ARG A 353 12.61 -13.10 15.53
C ARG A 353 11.82 -14.20 14.84
N SER A 354 10.50 -14.12 14.83
CA SER A 354 9.63 -15.12 14.21
C SER A 354 9.89 -15.26 12.71
N THR A 355 10.17 -14.17 11.99
CA THR A 355 10.51 -14.25 10.55
C THR A 355 11.78 -15.07 10.29
N ARG A 356 12.78 -14.99 11.18
CA ARG A 356 14.03 -15.80 11.06
C ARG A 356 13.82 -17.27 11.43
N GLU A 357 12.94 -17.55 12.39
CA GLU A 357 12.61 -18.92 12.81
C GLU A 357 11.96 -19.73 11.69
N PHE A 358 11.13 -19.11 10.83
CA PHE A 358 10.53 -19.82 9.69
C PHE A 358 11.57 -20.33 8.69
N ASN A 359 12.69 -19.63 8.51
CA ASN A 359 13.73 -20.06 7.59
C ASN A 359 14.52 -21.28 8.13
N THR A 360 14.65 -21.40 9.46
CA THR A 360 15.36 -22.54 10.10
C THR A 360 14.54 -23.81 10.17
N ALA A 361 13.20 -23.72 10.05
CA ALA A 361 12.30 -24.87 10.11
C ALA A 361 12.14 -25.60 8.75
N THR A 362 12.59 -24.99 7.65
CA THR A 362 12.50 -25.52 6.27
C THR A 362 13.82 -26.09 5.75
N GLY A 363 14.89 -26.07 6.50
CA GLY A 363 16.22 -26.67 6.23
C GLY A 363 16.44 -27.90 7.10
#